data_49ed8969bf356f1e6966d1b1466c07e0
#
_entry.id   49ed8969bf356f1e6966d1b1466c07e0
#
_cell.length_a   1.000
_cell.length_b   1.000
_cell.length_c   1.000
_cell.angle_alpha   90.00
_cell.angle_beta   90.00
_cell.angle_gamma   90.00
#
_symmetry.space_group_name_H-M   'P 1'
#
loop_
_entity.id
_entity.type
_entity.pdbx_description
1 polymer ?
#
loop_
_entity_poly.entity_id
_entity_poly.type
_entity_poly.pdbx_seq_one_letter_code
_entity_poly.pdbx_strand_id
1 'polypeptide(L)'
;MGQLILPSSGTIYIDTSVVIYTIEGNPDYYSLLQPLWSKFYTGEIQIVSSELILMEVLVVPLRNGNSSLIADYEELLLSSQVQLIPISQSILRQAANLRATSNLKTPDAIHAATGLSVSCNQFQ
;
A
#
# COMPACT_ATOMS: atom_id res chain seq x y z
N MET A 1 18.72 -8.09 1.42
CA MET A 1 17.37 -8.24 0.90
C MET A 1 17.42 -8.82 -0.50
N GLY A 2 16.57 -9.77 -0.78
CA GLY A 2 16.57 -10.45 -2.07
C GLY A 2 15.96 -9.61 -3.19
N GLN A 3 15.97 -10.18 -4.36
CA GLN A 3 15.37 -9.57 -5.53
C GLN A 3 13.84 -9.65 -5.43
N LEU A 4 13.15 -8.58 -5.81
CA LEU A 4 11.70 -8.55 -5.86
C LEU A 4 11.22 -9.33 -7.07
N ILE A 5 10.33 -10.30 -6.84
CA ILE A 5 9.72 -11.11 -7.91
C ILE A 5 8.34 -10.54 -8.18
N LEU A 6 8.11 -10.07 -9.40
CA LEU A 6 6.84 -9.47 -9.81
C LEU A 6 6.13 -10.33 -10.84
N PRO A 7 4.77 -10.39 -10.80
CA PRO A 7 4.03 -11.04 -11.87
C PRO A 7 4.17 -10.25 -13.17
N SER A 8 3.96 -10.91 -14.30
CA SER A 8 3.96 -10.25 -15.61
C SER A 8 2.70 -9.40 -15.78
N SER A 9 1.63 -9.71 -15.08
CA SER A 9 0.36 -8.98 -15.11
C SER A 9 -0.38 -9.23 -13.81
N GLY A 10 -1.48 -8.51 -13.58
CA GLY A 10 -2.36 -8.73 -12.46
C GLY A 10 -2.40 -7.56 -11.48
N THR A 11 -2.88 -7.82 -10.29
CA THR A 11 -3.10 -6.83 -9.25
C THR A 11 -2.17 -7.08 -8.07
N ILE A 12 -1.48 -6.04 -7.63
CA ILE A 12 -0.56 -6.09 -6.49
C ILE A 12 -1.10 -5.18 -5.39
N TYR A 13 -1.20 -5.71 -4.19
CA TYR A 13 -1.53 -4.93 -3.00
C TYR A 13 -0.23 -4.44 -2.38
N ILE A 14 -0.16 -3.14 -2.10
CA ILE A 14 1.01 -2.56 -1.43
C ILE A 14 0.64 -2.09 -0.03
N ASP A 15 1.56 -2.25 0.91
CA ASP A 15 1.40 -1.74 2.26
C ASP A 15 2.03 -0.36 2.41
N THR A 16 1.91 0.19 3.61
CA THR A 16 2.41 1.53 3.94
C THR A 16 3.91 1.66 3.72
N SER A 17 4.68 0.62 4.03
CA SER A 17 6.14 0.67 3.90
C SER A 17 6.58 0.92 2.47
N VAL A 18 5.92 0.29 1.49
CA VAL A 18 6.25 0.46 0.08
C VAL A 18 6.06 1.91 -0.33
N VAL A 19 4.95 2.53 0.09
CA VAL A 19 4.67 3.94 -0.24
C VAL A 19 5.70 4.86 0.41
N ILE A 20 6.03 4.63 1.67
CA ILE A 20 7.00 5.46 2.39
C ILE A 20 8.38 5.37 1.71
N TYR A 21 8.85 4.17 1.39
CA TYR A 21 10.14 4.00 0.73
C TYR A 21 10.17 4.67 -0.63
N THR A 22 9.06 4.62 -1.37
CA THR A 22 8.96 5.24 -2.68
C THR A 22 9.04 6.76 -2.60
N ILE A 23 8.23 7.36 -1.74
CA ILE A 23 8.11 8.83 -1.64
C ILE A 23 9.33 9.44 -0.95
N GLU A 24 9.83 8.81 0.10
CA GLU A 24 10.94 9.37 0.88
C GLU A 24 12.30 8.93 0.34
N GLY A 25 12.30 8.11 -0.73
CA GLY A 25 13.53 7.81 -1.46
C GLY A 25 14.55 7.01 -0.67
N ASN A 26 14.11 6.01 0.11
CA ASN A 26 15.02 5.17 0.86
C ASN A 26 16.01 4.49 -0.10
N PRO A 27 17.33 4.78 -0.01
CA PRO A 27 18.30 4.27 -0.99
C PRO A 27 18.41 2.75 -1.01
N ASP A 28 18.14 2.08 0.12
CA ASP A 28 18.26 0.62 0.21
C ASP A 28 17.13 -0.09 -0.56
N TYR A 29 15.99 0.57 -0.72
CA TYR A 29 14.79 -0.05 -1.31
C TYR A 29 14.39 0.56 -2.64
N TYR A 30 14.88 1.75 -2.96
CA TYR A 30 14.45 2.47 -4.16
C TYR A 30 14.66 1.64 -5.42
N SER A 31 15.85 1.06 -5.59
CA SER A 31 16.15 0.27 -6.78
C SER A 31 15.37 -1.03 -6.84
N LEU A 32 15.00 -1.61 -5.68
CA LEU A 32 14.16 -2.80 -5.62
C LEU A 32 12.72 -2.52 -6.03
N LEU A 33 12.22 -1.31 -5.74
CA LEU A 33 10.84 -0.94 -6.03
C LEU A 33 10.66 -0.39 -7.44
N GLN A 34 11.73 0.00 -8.09
CA GLN A 34 11.64 0.62 -9.41
C GLN A 34 10.96 -0.27 -10.46
N PRO A 35 11.23 -1.60 -10.54
CA PRO A 35 10.49 -2.46 -11.46
C PRO A 35 8.98 -2.51 -11.19
N LEU A 36 8.57 -2.43 -9.92
CA LEU A 36 7.15 -2.38 -9.56
C LEU A 36 6.48 -1.16 -10.19
N TRP A 37 7.05 0.01 -9.99
CA TRP A 37 6.48 1.26 -10.50
C TRP A 37 6.55 1.34 -12.02
N SER A 38 7.63 0.83 -12.63
CA SER A 38 7.72 0.74 -14.09
C SER A 38 6.58 -0.05 -14.70
N LYS A 39 6.29 -1.22 -14.15
CA LYS A 39 5.19 -2.06 -14.63
C LYS A 39 3.83 -1.41 -14.40
N PHE A 40 3.68 -0.70 -13.30
CA PHE A 40 2.47 0.04 -13.00
C PHE A 40 2.23 1.15 -14.04
N TYR A 41 3.25 1.95 -14.33
CA TYR A 41 3.12 3.07 -15.27
C TYR A 41 2.90 2.61 -16.71
N THR A 42 3.38 1.44 -17.09
CA THR A 42 3.14 0.88 -18.41
C THR A 42 1.82 0.13 -18.53
N GLY A 43 1.08 -0.02 -17.42
CA GLY A 43 -0.19 -0.71 -17.40
C GLY A 43 -0.11 -2.22 -17.34
N GLU A 44 1.07 -2.77 -17.12
CA GLU A 44 1.25 -4.23 -17.01
C GLU A 44 0.64 -4.78 -15.73
N ILE A 45 0.64 -3.99 -14.66
CA ILE A 45 0.05 -4.36 -13.37
C ILE A 45 -0.82 -3.24 -12.85
N GLN A 46 -1.76 -3.60 -11.97
CA GLN A 46 -2.56 -2.67 -11.20
C GLN A 46 -2.07 -2.67 -9.76
N ILE A 47 -2.08 -1.51 -9.12
CA ILE A 47 -1.69 -1.38 -7.72
C ILE A 47 -2.89 -0.92 -6.92
N VAL A 48 -3.16 -1.64 -5.82
CA VAL A 48 -4.25 -1.33 -4.90
C VAL A 48 -3.71 -1.27 -3.47
N SER A 49 -4.42 -0.55 -2.63
CA SER A 49 -4.15 -0.52 -1.18
C SER A 49 -5.43 -0.17 -0.45
N SER A 50 -5.36 -0.09 0.87
CA SER A 50 -6.48 0.34 1.70
C SER A 50 -6.48 1.85 1.85
N GLU A 51 -7.66 2.45 1.99
CA GLU A 51 -7.78 3.86 2.39
C GLU A 51 -7.07 4.16 3.70
N LEU A 52 -6.87 3.15 4.55
CA LEU A 52 -6.13 3.29 5.80
C LEU A 52 -4.74 3.89 5.59
N ILE A 53 -4.15 3.64 4.43
CA ILE A 53 -2.80 4.09 4.11
C ILE A 53 -2.69 5.63 4.16
N LEU A 54 -3.77 6.34 3.83
CA LEU A 54 -3.78 7.80 3.91
C LEU A 54 -3.47 8.27 5.33
N MET A 55 -4.12 7.70 6.33
CA MET A 55 -3.85 8.05 7.72
C MET A 55 -2.43 7.66 8.10
N GLU A 56 -2.02 6.46 7.73
CA GLU A 56 -0.72 5.93 8.14
C GLU A 56 0.45 6.75 7.61
N VAL A 57 0.36 7.27 6.40
CA VAL A 57 1.47 8.06 5.82
C VAL A 57 1.39 9.54 6.17
N LEU A 58 0.21 10.07 6.51
CA LEU A 58 0.03 11.51 6.72
C LEU A 58 0.27 11.96 8.17
N VAL A 59 0.21 11.05 9.14
CA VAL A 59 0.34 11.42 10.57
C VAL A 59 1.64 12.18 10.84
N VAL A 60 2.77 11.63 10.43
CA VAL A 60 4.07 12.25 10.74
C VAL A 60 4.28 13.56 9.99
N PRO A 61 4.07 13.64 8.66
CA PRO A 61 4.23 14.91 7.97
C PRO A 61 3.24 15.98 8.44
N LEU A 62 2.02 15.63 8.82
CA LEU A 62 1.08 16.59 9.41
C LEU A 62 1.58 17.11 10.75
N ARG A 63 2.09 16.22 11.59
CA ARG A 63 2.64 16.59 12.89
C ARG A 63 3.82 17.56 12.75
N ASN A 64 4.63 17.37 11.72
CA ASN A 64 5.82 18.17 11.47
C ASN A 64 5.58 19.40 10.58
N GLY A 65 4.35 19.58 10.10
CA GLY A 65 4.03 20.70 9.20
C GLY A 65 4.75 20.60 7.86
N ASN A 66 5.06 19.41 7.39
CA ASN A 66 5.81 19.19 6.15
C ASN A 66 4.85 19.15 4.96
N SER A 67 4.50 20.33 4.46
CA SER A 67 3.53 20.49 3.36
C SER A 67 3.97 19.81 2.08
N SER A 68 5.26 19.84 1.78
CA SER A 68 5.81 19.23 0.58
C SER A 68 5.64 17.72 0.59
N LEU A 69 5.93 17.09 1.72
CA LEU A 69 5.80 15.65 1.84
C LEU A 69 4.32 15.22 1.82
N ILE A 70 3.44 15.99 2.46
CA ILE A 70 1.99 15.76 2.39
C ILE A 70 1.52 15.76 0.94
N ALA A 71 1.94 16.78 0.16
CA ALA A 71 1.56 16.87 -1.25
C ALA A 71 2.06 15.68 -2.06
N ASP A 72 3.27 15.23 -1.81
CA ASP A 72 3.83 14.07 -2.52
C ASP A 72 3.04 12.79 -2.25
N TYR A 73 2.67 12.54 -0.99
CA TYR A 73 1.85 11.38 -0.65
C TYR A 73 0.47 11.46 -1.28
N GLU A 74 -0.16 12.62 -1.21
CA GLU A 74 -1.50 12.78 -1.77
C GLU A 74 -1.50 12.65 -3.29
N GLU A 75 -0.46 13.14 -3.95
CA GLU A 75 -0.35 12.99 -5.40
C GLU A 75 -0.26 11.52 -5.80
N LEU A 76 0.59 10.74 -5.12
CA LEU A 76 0.71 9.32 -5.42
C LEU A 76 -0.58 8.56 -5.14
N LEU A 77 -1.21 8.82 -3.99
CA LEU A 77 -2.34 8.01 -3.53
C LEU A 77 -3.68 8.45 -4.10
N LEU A 78 -3.86 9.74 -4.39
CA LEU A 78 -5.16 10.28 -4.80
C LEU A 78 -5.20 10.73 -6.26
N SER A 79 -4.07 11.11 -6.84
CA SER A 79 -4.03 11.67 -8.20
C SER A 79 -3.41 10.72 -9.23
N SER A 80 -2.91 9.56 -8.81
CA SER A 80 -2.42 8.54 -9.73
C SER A 80 -3.48 7.46 -9.93
N GLN A 81 -3.12 6.39 -10.63
CA GLN A 81 -4.03 5.27 -10.86
C GLN A 81 -3.97 4.20 -9.77
N VAL A 82 -3.29 4.46 -8.67
CA VAL A 82 -3.36 3.60 -7.49
C VAL A 82 -4.79 3.60 -6.97
N GLN A 83 -5.34 2.41 -6.76
CA GLN A 83 -6.72 2.25 -6.28
C GLN A 83 -6.72 2.07 -4.77
N LEU A 84 -7.40 2.97 -4.07
CA LEU A 84 -7.59 2.86 -2.62
C LEU A 84 -8.95 2.23 -2.34
N ILE A 85 -8.94 1.09 -1.67
CA ILE A 85 -10.14 0.32 -1.37
C ILE A 85 -10.74 0.86 -0.06
N PRO A 86 -12.04 1.23 -0.07
CA PRO A 86 -12.69 1.71 1.15
C PRO A 86 -12.72 0.67 2.26
N ILE A 87 -12.63 1.13 3.50
CA ILE A 87 -12.71 0.25 4.67
C ILE A 87 -14.19 0.00 4.97
N SER A 88 -14.74 -1.03 4.34
CA SER A 88 -16.14 -1.40 4.48
C SER A 88 -16.39 -2.23 5.74
N GLN A 89 -17.66 -2.39 6.10
CA GLN A 89 -18.02 -3.28 7.21
C GLN A 89 -17.58 -4.72 6.94
N SER A 90 -17.68 -5.17 5.69
CA SER A 90 -17.24 -6.51 5.31
C SER A 90 -15.75 -6.69 5.59
N ILE A 91 -14.92 -5.72 5.22
CA ILE A 91 -13.48 -5.76 5.49
C ILE A 91 -13.21 -5.72 6.99
N LEU A 92 -13.94 -4.90 7.75
CA LEU A 92 -13.76 -4.84 9.19
C LEU A 92 -14.13 -6.16 9.87
N ARG A 93 -15.18 -6.83 9.41
CA ARG A 93 -15.56 -8.14 9.95
C ARG A 93 -14.50 -9.19 9.66
N GLN A 94 -13.94 -9.20 8.46
CA GLN A 94 -12.87 -10.11 8.11
C GLN A 94 -11.60 -9.81 8.90
N ALA A 95 -11.26 -8.54 9.08
CA ALA A 95 -10.13 -8.15 9.90
C ALA A 95 -10.29 -8.63 11.35
N ALA A 96 -11.51 -8.55 11.89
CA ALA A 96 -11.81 -9.06 13.22
C ALA A 96 -11.57 -10.57 13.31
N ASN A 97 -11.99 -11.34 12.29
CA ASN A 97 -11.72 -12.76 12.24
C ASN A 97 -10.23 -13.07 12.20
N LEU A 98 -9.48 -12.32 11.40
CA LEU A 98 -8.02 -12.50 11.33
C LEU A 98 -7.35 -12.22 12.67
N ARG A 99 -7.79 -11.19 13.38
CA ARG A 99 -7.25 -10.89 14.71
C ARG A 99 -7.63 -11.94 15.74
N ALA A 100 -8.84 -12.49 15.63
CA ALA A 100 -9.31 -13.52 16.56
C ALA A 100 -8.54 -14.83 16.43
N THR A 101 -8.01 -15.13 15.24
CA THR A 101 -7.33 -16.39 14.95
C THR A 101 -5.81 -16.24 14.80
N SER A 102 -5.28 -15.03 14.94
CA SER A 102 -3.84 -14.76 14.78
C SER A 102 -3.44 -13.59 15.67
N ASN A 103 -2.14 -13.26 15.66
CA ASN A 103 -1.60 -12.17 16.48
C ASN A 103 -1.44 -10.87 15.69
N LEU A 104 -2.17 -10.71 14.58
CA LEU A 104 -2.09 -9.49 13.80
C LEU A 104 -2.60 -8.29 14.58
N LYS A 105 -1.90 -7.16 14.45
CA LYS A 105 -2.36 -5.87 14.98
C LYS A 105 -3.46 -5.32 14.07
N THR A 106 -4.23 -4.36 14.59
CA THR A 106 -5.37 -3.81 13.85
C THR A 106 -5.03 -3.30 12.45
N PRO A 107 -3.98 -2.47 12.24
CA PRO A 107 -3.67 -2.02 10.88
C PRO A 107 -3.30 -3.17 9.94
N ASP A 108 -2.51 -4.13 10.42
CA ASP A 108 -2.10 -5.26 9.61
C ASP A 108 -3.29 -6.14 9.23
N ALA A 109 -4.22 -6.33 10.14
CA ALA A 109 -5.44 -7.10 9.88
C ALA A 109 -6.32 -6.43 8.83
N ILE A 110 -6.44 -5.10 8.87
CA ILE A 110 -7.21 -4.34 7.88
C ILE A 110 -6.57 -4.45 6.51
N HIS A 111 -5.25 -4.30 6.42
CA HIS A 111 -4.54 -4.47 5.15
C HIS A 111 -4.69 -5.89 4.59
N ALA A 112 -4.53 -6.90 5.43
CA ALA A 112 -4.67 -8.29 5.01
C ALA A 112 -6.09 -8.59 4.50
N ALA A 113 -7.10 -8.13 5.24
CA ALA A 113 -8.50 -8.32 4.84
C ALA A 113 -8.81 -7.60 3.52
N THR A 114 -8.26 -6.39 3.35
CA THR A 114 -8.45 -5.62 2.12
C THR A 114 -7.83 -6.34 0.93
N GLY A 115 -6.59 -6.84 1.08
CA GLY A 115 -5.92 -7.60 0.02
C GLY A 115 -6.69 -8.85 -0.38
N LEU A 116 -7.22 -9.57 0.60
CA LEU A 116 -8.02 -10.77 0.34
C LEU A 116 -9.32 -10.43 -0.40
N SER A 117 -9.94 -9.28 -0.06
CA SER A 117 -11.22 -8.88 -0.66
C SER A 117 -11.12 -8.57 -2.15
N VAL A 118 -9.95 -8.15 -2.62
CA VAL A 118 -9.74 -7.80 -4.02
C VAL A 118 -8.98 -8.88 -4.80
N SER A 119 -8.74 -10.03 -4.20
CA SER A 119 -8.10 -11.19 -4.84
C SER A 119 -6.78 -10.83 -5.50
N CYS A 120 -5.89 -10.17 -4.74
CA CYS A 120 -4.61 -9.74 -5.27
C CYS A 120 -3.72 -10.93 -5.62
N ASN A 121 -2.95 -10.79 -6.70
CA ASN A 121 -1.98 -11.79 -7.12
C ASN A 121 -0.80 -11.83 -6.16
N GLN A 122 -0.45 -10.70 -5.55
CA GLN A 122 0.69 -10.60 -4.67
C GLN A 122 0.47 -9.49 -3.65
N PHE A 123 0.84 -9.76 -2.40
CA PHE A 123 0.83 -8.78 -1.32
C PHE A 123 2.26 -8.30 -1.07
N GLN A 124 2.46 -7.02 -1.13
CA GLN A 124 3.77 -6.40 -0.91
C GLN A 124 3.80 -5.52 0.34
#